data_e86f11e69010fe2192f20550b2d52e95
#
_entry.id   e86f11e69010fe2192f20550b2d52e95
#
_cell.length_a   1.000
_cell.length_b   1.000
_cell.length_c   1.000
_cell.angle_alpha   90.00
_cell.angle_beta   90.00
_cell.angle_gamma   90.00
#
_symmetry.space_group_name_H-M   'P 1'
#
loop_
_entity.id
_entity.type
_entity.pdbx_description
1 polymer ?
#
loop_
_entity_poly.entity_id
_entity_poly.type
_entity_poly.pdbx_seq_one_letter_code
_entity_poly.pdbx_strand_id
1 'polypeptide(L)'
;MLSSRRTHVLTRVLAAAVTLAVAATLAAGCGKSDPTTGADGKTVLRYQGQTGQVTAFELAADLGYFDKIQLHWESDSTSGPANIQAAATRQIEFGSAFNGAVVKLIAGGAAVTSVLGSYGADEKSFTGYFVRDDSGITSARDLIGKKIGVNTLGAHHEFITKEWLHRQGLSEHEIQQVQFVVLPPVSTEDALRKGQIDVAALGSVFRDTAIERGGLHPLFTDKDIFGTFDYGTYVFRDDFIDRHPDAVRDFVQGTARATRWLQVTPRDEVVARFDAIIRKRGRNENTDLLKFWKSSSIPVPGGVVDERELQIWIDWLVRSGELPDGKLKAEDLYTNKDNPYANGTYPPASGPTGEAVAAK
;
A
#
# COMPACT_ATOMS: atom_id res chain seq x y z
N MET A 1 -15.10 72.74 22.57
CA MET A 1 -14.92 71.98 21.33
C MET A 1 -13.53 71.30 21.27
N LEU A 2 -13.02 70.69 22.31
CA LEU A 2 -11.71 70.11 22.41
C LEU A 2 -11.69 68.64 22.87
N SER A 3 -12.89 68.04 23.09
CA SER A 3 -13.03 66.67 23.63
C SER A 3 -13.23 65.54 22.56
N SER A 4 -13.67 65.89 21.36
CA SER A 4 -14.04 64.88 20.34
C SER A 4 -12.88 64.37 19.48
N ARG A 5 -11.72 65.03 19.44
CA ARG A 5 -10.56 64.64 18.63
C ARG A 5 -9.67 63.56 19.27
N ARG A 6 -9.69 63.45 20.61
CA ARG A 6 -8.90 62.45 21.34
C ARG A 6 -9.49 61.04 21.31
N THR A 7 -10.82 60.93 21.21
CA THR A 7 -11.52 59.63 21.17
C THR A 7 -11.34 58.90 19.82
N HIS A 8 -11.25 59.63 18.71
CA HIS A 8 -11.08 59.02 17.36
C HIS A 8 -9.66 58.53 17.08
N VAL A 9 -8.63 59.09 17.75
CA VAL A 9 -7.24 58.62 17.59
C VAL A 9 -7.02 57.33 18.39
N LEU A 10 -7.56 57.21 19.57
CA LEU A 10 -7.48 55.99 20.41
C LEU A 10 -8.22 54.80 19.75
N THR A 11 -9.39 55.05 19.12
CA THR A 11 -10.16 53.99 18.45
C THR A 11 -9.45 53.49 17.18
N ARG A 12 -8.73 54.34 16.46
CA ARG A 12 -7.96 53.95 15.26
C ARG A 12 -6.69 53.19 15.63
N VAL A 13 -6.03 53.49 16.75
CA VAL A 13 -4.84 52.76 17.18
C VAL A 13 -5.22 51.38 17.74
N LEU A 14 -6.34 51.24 18.45
CA LEU A 14 -6.83 49.95 18.90
C LEU A 14 -7.29 49.07 17.73
N ALA A 15 -7.93 49.61 16.69
CA ALA A 15 -8.36 48.87 15.52
C ALA A 15 -7.15 48.36 14.69
N ALA A 16 -6.07 49.15 14.57
CA ALA A 16 -4.85 48.75 13.90
C ALA A 16 -4.07 47.65 14.65
N ALA A 17 -4.06 47.69 15.98
CA ALA A 17 -3.41 46.67 16.81
C ALA A 17 -4.15 45.34 16.80
N VAL A 18 -5.48 45.32 16.74
CA VAL A 18 -6.28 44.09 16.63
C VAL A 18 -6.16 43.45 15.24
N THR A 19 -6.07 44.27 14.17
CA THR A 19 -5.89 43.75 12.83
C THR A 19 -4.48 43.12 12.61
N LEU A 20 -3.44 43.67 13.24
CA LEU A 20 -2.10 43.08 13.20
C LEU A 20 -2.01 41.78 14.02
N ALA A 21 -2.71 41.65 15.14
CA ALA A 21 -2.72 40.45 15.98
C ALA A 21 -3.48 39.30 15.30
N VAL A 22 -4.58 39.60 14.56
CA VAL A 22 -5.31 38.57 13.78
C VAL A 22 -4.54 38.13 12.53
N ALA A 23 -3.77 39.01 11.89
CA ALA A 23 -2.90 38.65 10.78
C ALA A 23 -1.72 37.77 11.20
N ALA A 24 -1.19 37.98 12.41
CA ALA A 24 -0.08 37.15 12.95
C ALA A 24 -0.54 35.74 13.36
N THR A 25 -1.81 35.55 13.76
CA THR A 25 -2.35 34.22 14.09
C THR A 25 -2.76 33.41 12.86
N LEU A 26 -3.03 34.04 11.72
CA LEU A 26 -3.31 33.34 10.46
C LEU A 26 -2.04 32.86 9.72
N ALA A 27 -0.86 33.41 10.04
CA ALA A 27 0.42 32.96 9.48
C ALA A 27 1.00 31.73 10.21
N ALA A 28 0.48 31.35 11.38
CA ALA A 28 0.95 30.19 12.14
C ALA A 28 0.25 28.87 11.74
N GLY A 29 -0.64 28.86 10.73
CA GLY A 29 -1.53 27.76 10.40
C GLY A 29 -1.19 26.91 9.20
N CYS A 30 0.04 26.99 8.64
CA CYS A 30 0.50 26.08 7.57
C CYS A 30 1.97 25.67 7.75
N GLY A 31 2.36 25.37 8.97
CA GLY A 31 3.62 24.66 9.23
C GLY A 31 3.44 23.20 8.84
N LYS A 32 3.93 22.84 7.64
CA LYS A 32 4.14 21.43 7.25
C LYS A 32 5.15 20.88 8.26
N SER A 33 4.66 20.10 9.24
CA SER A 33 5.53 19.51 10.25
C SER A 33 6.50 18.57 9.58
N ASP A 34 7.80 18.90 9.64
CA ASP A 34 8.85 17.92 9.40
C ASP A 34 8.66 16.76 10.40
N PRO A 35 9.12 15.55 10.07
CA PRO A 35 9.05 14.45 11.00
C PRO A 35 9.69 14.84 12.32
N THR A 36 9.01 14.53 13.41
CA THR A 36 9.54 14.82 14.75
C THR A 36 10.72 13.90 15.01
N THR A 37 11.77 14.42 15.65
CA THR A 37 12.82 13.60 16.23
C THR A 37 12.34 13.08 17.58
N GLY A 38 12.39 11.76 17.77
CA GLY A 38 12.06 11.12 19.04
C GLY A 38 13.04 11.50 20.14
N ALA A 39 12.69 11.20 21.39
CA ALA A 39 13.54 11.48 22.56
C ALA A 39 14.88 10.73 22.52
N ASP A 40 14.96 9.64 21.76
CA ASP A 40 16.16 8.81 21.51
C ASP A 40 16.99 9.29 20.30
N GLY A 41 16.64 10.42 19.69
CA GLY A 41 17.32 10.99 18.53
C GLY A 41 16.95 10.33 17.20
N LYS A 42 16.01 9.37 17.17
CA LYS A 42 15.54 8.71 15.95
C LYS A 42 14.50 9.55 15.21
N THR A 43 14.51 9.44 13.88
CA THR A 43 13.46 10.05 13.04
C THR A 43 12.17 9.26 13.19
N VAL A 44 11.07 9.94 13.55
CA VAL A 44 9.75 9.33 13.67
C VAL A 44 9.11 9.22 12.28
N LEU A 45 8.79 8.01 11.85
CA LEU A 45 8.03 7.76 10.62
C LEU A 45 6.58 7.42 10.99
N ARG A 46 5.66 8.32 10.69
CA ARG A 46 4.22 8.09 10.85
C ARG A 46 3.73 7.20 9.72
N TYR A 47 2.82 6.29 10.04
CA TYR A 47 2.28 5.35 9.06
C TYR A 47 0.84 4.95 9.35
N GLN A 48 0.18 4.42 8.32
CA GLN A 48 -1.10 3.71 8.44
C GLN A 48 -0.86 2.21 8.34
N GLY A 49 -1.43 1.46 9.28
CA GLY A 49 -1.33 0.01 9.38
C GLY A 49 -2.51 -0.72 8.76
N GLN A 50 -2.60 -2.01 9.07
CA GLN A 50 -3.71 -2.89 8.69
C GLN A 50 -4.15 -3.70 9.91
N THR A 51 -5.43 -3.61 10.25
CA THR A 51 -6.01 -4.33 11.39
C THR A 51 -5.80 -5.84 11.28
N GLY A 52 -5.26 -6.47 12.33
CA GLY A 52 -5.08 -7.93 12.40
C GLY A 52 -4.00 -8.49 11.48
N GLN A 53 -3.18 -7.64 10.87
CA GLN A 53 -2.05 -8.03 10.03
C GLN A 53 -0.75 -7.35 10.50
N VAL A 54 0.39 -7.92 10.14
CA VAL A 54 1.72 -7.36 10.42
C VAL A 54 2.40 -7.12 9.09
N THR A 55 2.79 -5.87 8.86
CA THR A 55 3.56 -5.46 7.68
C THR A 55 5.05 -5.78 7.86
N ALA A 56 5.80 -5.85 6.74
CA ALA A 56 7.23 -6.13 6.81
C ALA A 56 8.01 -5.07 7.60
N PHE A 57 7.62 -3.80 7.55
CA PHE A 57 8.27 -2.75 8.34
C PHE A 57 7.92 -2.82 9.84
N GLU A 58 6.70 -3.23 10.23
CA GLU A 58 6.38 -3.48 11.65
C GLU A 58 7.16 -4.69 12.19
N LEU A 59 7.32 -5.73 11.36
CA LEU A 59 8.19 -6.87 11.68
C LEU A 59 9.66 -6.43 11.80
N ALA A 60 10.15 -5.54 10.91
CA ALA A 60 11.50 -5.00 10.99
C ALA A 60 11.75 -4.27 12.32
N ALA A 61 10.78 -3.49 12.77
CA ALA A 61 10.84 -2.81 14.07
C ALA A 61 10.91 -3.82 15.22
N ASP A 62 10.10 -4.89 15.20
CA ASP A 62 10.11 -5.93 16.24
C ASP A 62 11.38 -6.79 16.22
N LEU A 63 11.97 -7.01 15.04
CA LEU A 63 13.25 -7.70 14.86
C LEU A 63 14.46 -6.82 15.25
N GLY A 64 14.26 -5.52 15.55
CA GLY A 64 15.32 -4.60 15.86
C GLY A 64 16.19 -4.24 14.66
N TYR A 65 15.61 -4.19 13.46
CA TYR A 65 16.33 -3.89 12.22
C TYR A 65 16.43 -2.40 11.90
N PHE A 66 15.89 -1.52 12.75
CA PHE A 66 15.93 -0.07 12.59
C PHE A 66 16.84 0.59 13.64
N ASP A 67 17.86 1.30 13.17
CA ASP A 67 18.81 2.02 14.02
C ASP A 67 18.50 3.51 14.09
N LYS A 68 18.04 4.13 13.00
CA LYS A 68 17.87 5.58 12.82
C LYS A 68 16.41 6.03 12.89
N ILE A 69 15.46 5.13 12.77
CA ILE A 69 14.03 5.45 12.75
C ILE A 69 13.28 4.77 13.87
N GLN A 70 12.13 5.34 14.21
CA GLN A 70 11.06 4.68 14.96
C GLN A 70 9.73 4.88 14.25
N LEU A 71 8.85 3.87 14.34
CA LEU A 71 7.53 3.89 13.72
C LEU A 71 6.50 4.51 14.66
N HIS A 72 5.62 5.34 14.12
CA HIS A 72 4.45 5.87 14.82
C HIS A 72 3.18 5.56 14.03
N TRP A 73 2.32 4.72 14.61
CA TRP A 73 1.04 4.39 14.01
C TRP A 73 0.03 5.53 14.19
N GLU A 74 -0.56 6.00 13.08
CA GLU A 74 -1.59 7.05 13.08
C GLU A 74 -3.00 6.45 13.02
N SER A 75 -3.20 5.46 12.15
CA SER A 75 -4.50 4.81 11.91
C SER A 75 -4.32 3.56 11.07
N ASP A 76 -5.42 2.86 10.76
CA ASP A 76 -5.45 1.82 9.75
C ASP A 76 -6.00 2.35 8.42
N SER A 77 -5.57 1.74 7.31
CA SER A 77 -6.07 2.00 5.96
C SER A 77 -6.35 0.70 5.23
N THR A 78 -7.47 0.66 4.51
CA THR A 78 -7.83 -0.43 3.60
C THR A 78 -7.72 -0.03 2.13
N SER A 79 -7.30 1.21 1.86
CA SER A 79 -7.19 1.79 0.51
C SER A 79 -5.76 2.21 0.21
N GLY A 80 -5.06 1.47 -0.67
CA GLY A 80 -3.73 1.83 -1.14
C GLY A 80 -3.66 3.23 -1.77
N PRO A 81 -4.55 3.60 -2.71
CA PRO A 81 -4.58 4.97 -3.25
C PRO A 81 -4.70 6.05 -2.19
N ALA A 82 -5.55 5.88 -1.17
CA ALA A 82 -5.65 6.83 -0.06
C ALA A 82 -4.38 6.87 0.79
N ASN A 83 -3.73 5.73 1.00
CA ASN A 83 -2.50 5.62 1.78
C ASN A 83 -1.33 6.36 1.11
N ILE A 84 -1.10 6.16 -0.21
CA ILE A 84 -0.05 6.90 -0.94
C ILE A 84 -0.39 8.39 -1.09
N GLN A 85 -1.67 8.76 -1.17
CA GLN A 85 -2.10 10.14 -1.17
C GLN A 85 -1.80 10.82 0.19
N ALA A 86 -2.03 10.11 1.30
CA ALA A 86 -1.67 10.60 2.64
C ALA A 86 -0.15 10.84 2.77
N ALA A 87 0.67 9.97 2.17
CA ALA A 87 2.12 10.17 2.09
C ALA A 87 2.48 11.41 1.23
N ALA A 88 1.91 11.52 0.02
CA ALA A 88 2.16 12.65 -0.88
C ALA A 88 1.77 14.01 -0.25
N THR A 89 0.73 14.03 0.58
CA THR A 89 0.23 15.24 1.28
C THR A 89 0.81 15.47 2.67
N ARG A 90 1.83 14.67 3.08
CA ARG A 90 2.56 14.82 4.35
C ARG A 90 1.73 14.52 5.61
N GLN A 91 0.67 13.75 5.49
CA GLN A 91 -0.07 13.24 6.64
C GLN A 91 0.69 12.11 7.32
N ILE A 92 1.41 11.30 6.52
CA ILE A 92 2.34 10.24 6.93
C ILE A 92 3.64 10.37 6.12
N GLU A 93 4.71 9.71 6.55
CA GLU A 93 6.01 9.83 5.88
C GLU A 93 6.12 8.94 4.66
N PHE A 94 5.53 7.74 4.72
CA PHE A 94 5.52 6.78 3.61
C PHE A 94 4.18 6.10 3.48
N GLY A 95 3.88 5.60 2.29
CA GLY A 95 2.66 4.84 2.01
C GLY A 95 2.96 3.62 1.15
N SER A 96 1.95 2.80 0.93
CA SER A 96 2.02 1.65 0.03
C SER A 96 0.75 1.52 -0.77
N ALA A 97 0.88 1.21 -2.05
CA ALA A 97 -0.24 0.91 -2.92
C ALA A 97 0.16 -0.01 -4.07
N PHE A 98 -0.86 -0.44 -4.80
CA PHE A 98 -0.76 -1.05 -6.10
C PHE A 98 0.06 -0.18 -7.06
N ASN A 99 1.00 -0.76 -7.80
CA ASN A 99 1.93 -0.03 -8.68
C ASN A 99 1.21 0.81 -9.75
N GLY A 100 0.08 0.34 -10.28
CA GLY A 100 -0.74 1.15 -11.19
C GLY A 100 -1.32 2.41 -10.52
N ALA A 101 -1.67 2.36 -9.24
CA ALA A 101 -2.09 3.54 -8.49
C ALA A 101 -0.92 4.49 -8.21
N VAL A 102 0.28 3.95 -7.94
CA VAL A 102 1.52 4.75 -7.81
C VAL A 102 1.82 5.47 -9.12
N VAL A 103 1.81 4.76 -10.25
CA VAL A 103 2.01 5.37 -11.59
C VAL A 103 0.99 6.48 -11.86
N LYS A 104 -0.30 6.26 -11.55
CA LYS A 104 -1.36 7.29 -11.70
C LYS A 104 -1.10 8.51 -10.82
N LEU A 105 -0.68 8.31 -9.59
CA LEU A 105 -0.39 9.40 -8.66
C LEU A 105 0.78 10.26 -9.17
N ILE A 106 1.86 9.62 -9.67
CA ILE A 106 3.02 10.32 -10.25
C ILE A 106 2.62 11.01 -11.56
N ALA A 107 1.83 10.36 -12.42
CA ALA A 107 1.30 10.95 -13.65
C ALA A 107 0.46 12.21 -13.39
N GLY A 108 -0.20 12.25 -12.23
CA GLY A 108 -0.94 13.41 -11.72
C GLY A 108 -0.07 14.51 -11.12
N GLY A 109 1.27 14.35 -11.11
CA GLY A 109 2.23 15.35 -10.66
C GLY A 109 2.68 15.21 -9.20
N ALA A 110 2.39 14.10 -8.52
CA ALA A 110 2.94 13.86 -7.19
C ALA A 110 4.42 13.47 -7.29
N ALA A 111 5.24 14.14 -6.49
CA ALA A 111 6.68 13.87 -6.38
C ALA A 111 6.90 12.78 -5.31
N VAL A 112 6.77 11.53 -5.73
CA VAL A 112 7.00 10.33 -4.89
C VAL A 112 7.79 9.29 -5.67
N THR A 113 8.63 8.53 -4.97
CA THR A 113 9.48 7.47 -5.54
C THR A 113 9.21 6.15 -4.81
N SER A 114 9.06 5.06 -5.58
CA SER A 114 8.98 3.69 -5.07
C SER A 114 10.36 3.24 -4.59
N VAL A 115 10.43 2.66 -3.39
CA VAL A 115 11.72 2.28 -2.77
C VAL A 115 11.85 0.80 -2.44
N LEU A 116 10.73 0.06 -2.39
CA LEU A 116 10.72 -1.35 -1.98
C LEU A 116 9.39 -2.00 -2.33
N GLY A 117 9.39 -3.27 -2.75
CA GLY A 117 8.20 -4.10 -2.90
C GLY A 117 7.46 -4.27 -1.58
N SER A 118 6.14 -4.22 -1.61
CA SER A 118 5.29 -4.26 -0.40
C SER A 118 4.32 -5.43 -0.36
N TYR A 119 3.85 -5.90 -1.50
CA TYR A 119 3.02 -7.09 -1.65
C TYR A 119 2.98 -7.54 -3.12
N GLY A 120 2.60 -8.78 -3.35
CA GLY A 120 2.50 -9.35 -4.68
C GLY A 120 1.69 -10.64 -4.72
N ALA A 121 2.01 -11.50 -5.67
CA ALA A 121 1.55 -12.88 -5.76
C ALA A 121 2.74 -13.83 -5.87
N ASP A 122 2.72 -14.87 -5.06
CA ASP A 122 3.65 -15.99 -5.13
C ASP A 122 2.88 -17.33 -5.26
N GLU A 123 3.59 -18.46 -5.23
CA GLU A 123 2.99 -19.79 -5.36
C GLU A 123 1.98 -20.12 -4.24
N LYS A 124 2.09 -19.47 -3.09
CA LYS A 124 1.29 -19.78 -1.88
C LYS A 124 0.22 -18.73 -1.61
N SER A 125 0.48 -17.47 -1.96
CA SER A 125 -0.41 -16.36 -1.66
C SER A 125 -0.63 -15.50 -2.92
N PHE A 126 -1.89 -15.37 -3.33
CA PHE A 126 -2.35 -14.64 -4.51
C PHE A 126 -3.82 -14.25 -4.32
N THR A 127 -4.35 -13.38 -5.18
CA THR A 127 -5.77 -12.99 -5.16
C THR A 127 -6.58 -13.89 -6.10
N GLY A 128 -7.68 -14.45 -5.59
CA GLY A 128 -8.68 -15.15 -6.39
C GLY A 128 -9.96 -14.33 -6.53
N TYR A 129 -10.61 -14.45 -7.66
CA TYR A 129 -11.90 -13.83 -7.98
C TYR A 129 -12.97 -14.91 -7.94
N PHE A 130 -13.66 -14.97 -6.81
CA PHE A 130 -14.54 -16.09 -6.45
C PHE A 130 -15.98 -15.84 -6.84
N VAL A 131 -16.64 -16.91 -7.28
CA VAL A 131 -18.07 -16.98 -7.52
C VAL A 131 -18.69 -18.08 -6.65
N ARG A 132 -20.01 -18.03 -6.43
CA ARG A 132 -20.71 -19.17 -5.78
C ARG A 132 -20.79 -20.35 -6.72
N ASP A 133 -20.72 -21.56 -6.18
CA ASP A 133 -20.81 -22.81 -6.95
C ASP A 133 -22.12 -22.92 -7.73
N ASP A 134 -23.19 -22.30 -7.24
CA ASP A 134 -24.53 -22.29 -7.85
C ASP A 134 -24.81 -21.04 -8.72
N SER A 135 -23.84 -20.18 -8.97
CA SER A 135 -24.05 -18.90 -9.66
C SER A 135 -24.31 -19.02 -11.17
N GLY A 136 -23.85 -20.11 -11.78
CA GLY A 136 -23.85 -20.27 -13.23
C GLY A 136 -22.84 -19.38 -13.97
N ILE A 137 -21.97 -18.63 -13.26
CA ILE A 137 -20.91 -17.79 -13.83
C ILE A 137 -19.70 -18.68 -14.10
N THR A 138 -19.31 -18.84 -15.38
CA THR A 138 -18.24 -19.73 -15.80
C THR A 138 -17.27 -19.07 -16.78
N SER A 139 -17.59 -17.87 -17.28
CA SER A 139 -16.79 -17.17 -18.28
C SER A 139 -16.74 -15.66 -18.05
N ALA A 140 -15.83 -14.99 -18.74
CA ALA A 140 -15.71 -13.54 -18.72
C ALA A 140 -16.98 -12.82 -19.22
N ARG A 141 -17.68 -13.40 -20.21
CA ARG A 141 -18.92 -12.81 -20.74
C ARG A 141 -20.07 -12.81 -19.74
N ASP A 142 -20.08 -13.77 -18.81
CA ASP A 142 -21.07 -13.83 -17.75
C ASP A 142 -20.93 -12.69 -16.74
N LEU A 143 -19.80 -11.96 -16.75
CA LEU A 143 -19.56 -10.82 -15.88
C LEU A 143 -20.15 -9.50 -16.40
N ILE A 144 -20.64 -9.46 -17.64
CA ILE A 144 -21.28 -8.26 -18.20
C ILE A 144 -22.53 -7.91 -17.35
N GLY A 145 -22.56 -6.70 -16.80
CA GLY A 145 -23.63 -6.24 -15.90
C GLY A 145 -23.58 -6.77 -14.46
N LYS A 146 -22.58 -7.60 -14.11
CA LYS A 146 -22.43 -8.20 -12.78
C LYS A 146 -21.68 -7.28 -11.82
N LYS A 147 -21.88 -7.55 -10.52
CA LYS A 147 -21.27 -6.80 -9.41
C LYS A 147 -20.04 -7.54 -8.88
N ILE A 148 -18.90 -6.88 -8.90
CA ILE A 148 -17.63 -7.40 -8.36
C ILE A 148 -17.27 -6.62 -7.09
N GLY A 149 -17.16 -7.33 -5.97
CA GLY A 149 -16.72 -6.76 -4.70
C GLY A 149 -15.20 -6.55 -4.69
N VAL A 150 -14.77 -5.31 -4.44
CA VAL A 150 -13.38 -4.89 -4.36
C VAL A 150 -13.15 -4.05 -3.10
N ASN A 151 -11.91 -3.97 -2.60
CA ASN A 151 -11.60 -3.17 -1.41
C ASN A 151 -11.60 -1.66 -1.67
N THR A 152 -11.23 -1.25 -2.88
CA THR A 152 -11.18 0.17 -3.31
C THR A 152 -11.18 0.26 -4.83
N LEU A 153 -11.58 1.41 -5.39
CA LEU A 153 -11.48 1.69 -6.82
C LEU A 153 -10.09 2.24 -7.17
N GLY A 154 -9.71 2.13 -8.44
CA GLY A 154 -8.42 2.59 -8.94
C GLY A 154 -7.23 1.79 -8.40
N ALA A 155 -7.45 0.52 -8.00
CA ALA A 155 -6.44 -0.33 -7.39
C ALA A 155 -6.45 -1.76 -7.97
N HIS A 156 -5.62 -2.64 -7.40
CA HIS A 156 -5.28 -3.97 -7.87
C HIS A 156 -6.50 -4.78 -8.35
N HIS A 157 -7.52 -4.93 -7.52
CA HIS A 157 -8.67 -5.80 -7.86
C HIS A 157 -9.44 -5.33 -9.10
N GLU A 158 -9.63 -4.03 -9.25
CA GLU A 158 -10.29 -3.46 -10.43
C GLU A 158 -9.44 -3.63 -11.69
N PHE A 159 -8.14 -3.28 -11.60
CA PHE A 159 -7.22 -3.37 -12.74
C PHE A 159 -7.06 -4.81 -13.22
N ILE A 160 -6.85 -5.76 -12.32
CA ILE A 160 -6.73 -7.18 -12.67
C ILE A 160 -8.01 -7.70 -13.32
N THR A 161 -9.18 -7.32 -12.80
CA THR A 161 -10.45 -7.69 -13.43
C THR A 161 -10.55 -7.17 -14.86
N LYS A 162 -10.27 -5.88 -15.07
CA LYS A 162 -10.32 -5.27 -16.42
C LYS A 162 -9.32 -5.91 -17.37
N GLU A 163 -8.09 -6.16 -16.91
CA GLU A 163 -7.07 -6.82 -17.71
C GLU A 163 -7.47 -8.26 -18.07
N TRP A 164 -8.04 -9.02 -17.12
CA TRP A 164 -8.52 -10.36 -17.42
C TRP A 164 -9.63 -10.34 -18.46
N LEU A 165 -10.66 -9.47 -18.31
CA LEU A 165 -11.76 -9.32 -19.27
C LEU A 165 -11.24 -8.96 -20.65
N HIS A 166 -10.28 -8.04 -20.75
CA HIS A 166 -9.64 -7.66 -22.01
C HIS A 166 -8.93 -8.86 -22.67
N ARG A 167 -8.16 -9.65 -21.90
CA ARG A 167 -7.49 -10.86 -22.41
C ARG A 167 -8.47 -11.95 -22.85
N GLN A 168 -9.67 -11.96 -22.28
CA GLN A 168 -10.76 -12.86 -22.71
C GLN A 168 -11.53 -12.32 -23.94
N GLY A 169 -11.08 -11.21 -24.53
CA GLY A 169 -11.62 -10.65 -25.78
C GLY A 169 -12.89 -9.82 -25.62
N LEU A 170 -13.18 -9.29 -24.42
CA LEU A 170 -14.24 -8.32 -24.24
C LEU A 170 -13.79 -6.94 -24.75
N SER A 171 -14.72 -6.24 -25.41
CA SER A 171 -14.51 -4.85 -25.79
C SER A 171 -14.56 -3.91 -24.58
N GLU A 172 -13.96 -2.71 -24.70
CA GLU A 172 -14.02 -1.69 -23.65
C GLU A 172 -15.48 -1.35 -23.26
N HIS A 173 -16.41 -1.32 -24.22
CA HIS A 173 -17.82 -1.10 -23.94
C HIS A 173 -18.46 -2.22 -23.10
N GLU A 174 -18.08 -3.48 -23.31
CA GLU A 174 -18.53 -4.62 -22.50
C GLU A 174 -17.91 -4.57 -21.09
N ILE A 175 -16.61 -4.24 -20.99
CA ILE A 175 -15.90 -4.11 -19.72
C ILE A 175 -16.50 -2.99 -18.85
N GLN A 176 -16.89 -1.86 -19.44
CA GLN A 176 -17.54 -0.76 -18.74
C GLN A 176 -18.91 -1.12 -18.14
N GLN A 177 -19.55 -2.20 -18.57
CA GLN A 177 -20.82 -2.67 -17.99
C GLN A 177 -20.61 -3.46 -16.68
N VAL A 178 -19.40 -3.89 -16.35
CA VAL A 178 -19.07 -4.54 -15.07
C VAL A 178 -19.12 -3.51 -13.95
N GLN A 179 -19.82 -3.84 -12.86
CA GLN A 179 -20.04 -2.94 -11.74
C GLN A 179 -19.09 -3.27 -10.59
N PHE A 180 -18.23 -2.35 -10.21
CA PHE A 180 -17.37 -2.51 -9.02
C PHE A 180 -18.07 -1.96 -7.77
N VAL A 181 -18.15 -2.78 -6.72
CA VAL A 181 -18.76 -2.44 -5.42
C VAL A 181 -17.66 -2.42 -4.37
N VAL A 182 -17.46 -1.26 -3.75
CA VAL A 182 -16.46 -1.12 -2.68
C VAL A 182 -16.98 -1.71 -1.38
N LEU A 183 -16.26 -2.69 -0.85
CA LEU A 183 -16.58 -3.39 0.39
C LEU A 183 -15.33 -3.56 1.25
N PRO A 184 -15.45 -3.47 2.58
CA PRO A 184 -14.36 -3.87 3.47
C PRO A 184 -13.96 -5.33 3.23
N PRO A 185 -12.66 -5.69 3.18
CA PRO A 185 -12.20 -7.07 2.92
C PRO A 185 -12.85 -8.11 3.83
N VAL A 186 -13.06 -7.77 5.10
CA VAL A 186 -13.68 -8.66 6.11
C VAL A 186 -15.14 -9.03 5.81
N SER A 187 -15.85 -8.26 5.00
CA SER A 187 -17.27 -8.48 4.65
C SER A 187 -17.49 -8.92 3.22
N THR A 188 -16.46 -8.94 2.38
CA THR A 188 -16.60 -9.20 0.93
C THR A 188 -17.07 -10.62 0.66
N GLU A 189 -16.53 -11.63 1.35
CA GLU A 189 -16.96 -13.02 1.22
C GLU A 189 -18.44 -13.20 1.61
N ASP A 190 -18.85 -12.63 2.73
CA ASP A 190 -20.24 -12.72 3.21
C ASP A 190 -21.23 -12.03 2.26
N ALA A 191 -20.83 -10.91 1.64
CA ALA A 191 -21.64 -10.24 0.61
C ALA A 191 -21.84 -11.13 -0.63
N LEU A 192 -20.80 -11.87 -1.06
CA LEU A 192 -20.91 -12.86 -2.13
C LEU A 192 -21.89 -14.00 -1.76
N ARG A 193 -21.71 -14.59 -0.58
CA ARG A 193 -22.58 -15.69 -0.10
C ARG A 193 -24.05 -15.28 0.01
N LYS A 194 -24.32 -14.02 0.36
CA LYS A 194 -25.67 -13.45 0.43
C LYS A 194 -26.23 -12.99 -0.92
N GLY A 195 -25.46 -13.10 -2.01
CA GLY A 195 -25.86 -12.64 -3.35
C GLY A 195 -25.99 -11.14 -3.52
N GLN A 196 -25.33 -10.34 -2.64
CA GLN A 196 -25.27 -8.87 -2.75
C GLN A 196 -24.29 -8.43 -3.84
N ILE A 197 -23.28 -9.26 -4.12
CA ILE A 197 -22.34 -9.18 -5.23
C ILE A 197 -22.31 -10.55 -5.93
N ASP A 198 -21.82 -10.56 -7.17
CA ASP A 198 -21.76 -11.78 -8.00
C ASP A 198 -20.35 -12.40 -7.97
N VAL A 199 -19.31 -11.57 -7.77
CA VAL A 199 -17.90 -11.98 -7.67
C VAL A 199 -17.27 -11.28 -6.48
N ALA A 200 -16.41 -11.98 -5.74
CA ALA A 200 -15.60 -11.45 -4.66
C ALA A 200 -14.11 -11.54 -4.99
N ALA A 201 -13.39 -10.41 -4.99
CA ALA A 201 -11.93 -10.39 -5.01
C ALA A 201 -11.40 -10.66 -3.58
N LEU A 202 -10.79 -11.82 -3.36
CA LEU A 202 -10.32 -12.28 -2.07
C LEU A 202 -8.82 -12.62 -2.15
N GLY A 203 -8.01 -11.93 -1.39
CA GLY A 203 -6.56 -12.18 -1.31
C GLY A 203 -6.13 -12.72 0.05
N SER A 204 -4.93 -13.31 0.10
CA SER A 204 -4.27 -13.74 1.32
C SER A 204 -5.20 -14.55 2.26
N VAL A 205 -5.27 -14.17 3.54
CA VAL A 205 -6.06 -14.85 4.56
C VAL A 205 -7.57 -14.95 4.24
N PHE A 206 -8.14 -13.96 3.56
CA PHE A 206 -9.56 -13.96 3.20
C PHE A 206 -9.88 -15.01 2.12
N ARG A 207 -8.97 -15.19 1.13
CA ARG A 207 -9.05 -16.27 0.15
C ARG A 207 -9.06 -17.64 0.83
N ASP A 208 -8.09 -17.85 1.72
CA ASP A 208 -7.90 -19.14 2.34
C ASP A 208 -9.03 -19.49 3.32
N THR A 209 -9.59 -18.48 4.00
CA THR A 209 -10.83 -18.64 4.79
C THR A 209 -12.01 -19.04 3.91
N ALA A 210 -12.19 -18.40 2.76
CA ALA A 210 -13.29 -18.73 1.85
C ALA A 210 -13.18 -20.15 1.28
N ILE A 211 -11.95 -20.58 0.95
CA ILE A 211 -11.67 -21.96 0.49
C ILE A 211 -12.00 -22.98 1.60
N GLU A 212 -11.58 -22.74 2.84
CA GLU A 212 -11.87 -23.64 3.97
C GLU A 212 -13.38 -23.78 4.21
N ARG A 213 -14.15 -22.70 4.05
CA ARG A 213 -15.62 -22.71 4.21
C ARG A 213 -16.36 -23.40 3.07
N GLY A 214 -15.74 -23.57 1.90
CA GLY A 214 -16.33 -24.21 0.72
C GLY A 214 -17.51 -23.43 0.10
N GLY A 215 -18.14 -23.99 -0.94
CA GLY A 215 -19.29 -23.41 -1.64
C GLY A 215 -18.95 -22.23 -2.57
N LEU A 216 -17.66 -21.96 -2.76
CA LEU A 216 -17.11 -20.95 -3.65
C LEU A 216 -15.94 -21.53 -4.45
N HIS A 217 -15.79 -21.11 -5.70
CA HIS A 217 -14.61 -21.42 -6.49
C HIS A 217 -14.07 -20.17 -7.20
N PRO A 218 -12.76 -20.10 -7.50
CA PRO A 218 -12.21 -18.99 -8.25
C PRO A 218 -12.60 -19.12 -9.73
N LEU A 219 -13.11 -18.04 -10.32
CA LEU A 219 -13.31 -17.91 -11.76
C LEU A 219 -11.96 -17.67 -12.46
N PHE A 220 -11.09 -16.87 -11.83
CA PHE A 220 -9.73 -16.62 -12.23
C PHE A 220 -8.92 -16.13 -11.02
N THR A 221 -7.60 -16.03 -11.19
CA THR A 221 -6.67 -15.46 -10.21
C THR A 221 -5.76 -14.42 -10.86
N ASP A 222 -5.19 -13.52 -10.06
CA ASP A 222 -4.16 -12.58 -10.55
C ASP A 222 -2.90 -13.31 -11.03
N LYS A 223 -2.58 -14.45 -10.40
CA LYS A 223 -1.48 -15.32 -10.81
C LYS A 223 -1.67 -15.93 -12.20
N ASP A 224 -2.91 -16.24 -12.62
CA ASP A 224 -3.19 -16.73 -13.99
C ASP A 224 -2.85 -15.68 -15.06
N ILE A 225 -2.78 -14.39 -14.67
CA ILE A 225 -2.57 -13.27 -15.58
C ILE A 225 -1.07 -12.94 -15.71
N PHE A 226 -0.37 -12.84 -14.58
CA PHE A 226 1.00 -12.34 -14.53
C PHE A 226 2.02 -13.33 -13.94
N GLY A 227 1.57 -14.48 -13.42
CA GLY A 227 2.42 -15.41 -12.69
C GLY A 227 2.78 -14.88 -11.30
N THR A 228 3.99 -15.20 -10.82
CA THR A 228 4.55 -14.58 -9.62
C THR A 228 4.99 -13.15 -9.95
N PHE A 229 4.55 -12.18 -9.16
CA PHE A 229 4.68 -10.77 -9.51
C PHE A 229 4.54 -9.88 -8.28
N ASP A 230 5.35 -8.82 -8.14
CA ASP A 230 5.16 -7.80 -7.13
C ASP A 230 4.17 -6.74 -7.63
N TYR A 231 3.03 -6.63 -6.97
CA TYR A 231 1.94 -5.76 -7.37
C TYR A 231 2.00 -4.37 -6.76
N GLY A 232 2.70 -4.21 -5.64
CA GLY A 232 2.72 -2.95 -4.93
C GLY A 232 4.08 -2.60 -4.32
N THR A 233 4.29 -1.30 -4.13
CA THR A 233 5.52 -0.77 -3.56
C THR A 233 5.25 0.17 -2.40
N TYR A 234 6.25 0.31 -1.51
CA TYR A 234 6.34 1.43 -0.58
C TYR A 234 6.88 2.65 -1.31
N VAL A 235 6.28 3.79 -1.05
CA VAL A 235 6.68 5.09 -1.64
C VAL A 235 7.02 6.10 -0.55
N PHE A 236 8.03 6.92 -0.81
CA PHE A 236 8.32 8.15 -0.07
C PHE A 236 8.21 9.35 -1.00
N ARG A 237 7.97 10.53 -0.42
CA ARG A 237 8.10 11.78 -1.17
C ARG A 237 9.57 12.03 -1.51
N ASP A 238 9.82 12.60 -2.69
CA ASP A 238 11.16 12.92 -3.17
C ASP A 238 11.86 13.92 -2.22
N ASP A 239 11.13 14.95 -1.77
CA ASP A 239 11.66 15.93 -0.82
C ASP A 239 12.00 15.34 0.56
N PHE A 240 11.35 14.23 0.94
CA PHE A 240 11.69 13.49 2.16
C PHE A 240 12.96 12.64 1.96
N ILE A 241 13.06 11.96 0.81
CA ILE A 241 14.25 11.17 0.45
C ILE A 241 15.52 12.08 0.46
N ASP A 242 15.39 13.29 -0.10
CA ASP A 242 16.49 14.23 -0.19
C ASP A 242 16.90 14.80 1.18
N ARG A 243 15.93 15.11 2.04
CA ARG A 243 16.21 15.75 3.35
C ARG A 243 16.55 14.75 4.46
N HIS A 244 16.09 13.50 4.34
CA HIS A 244 16.25 12.46 5.35
C HIS A 244 16.81 11.14 4.76
N PRO A 245 17.90 11.17 3.98
CA PRO A 245 18.39 9.99 3.26
C PRO A 245 18.77 8.84 4.19
N ASP A 246 19.27 9.14 5.40
CA ASP A 246 19.62 8.10 6.38
C ASP A 246 18.39 7.41 6.97
N ALA A 247 17.29 8.13 7.17
CA ALA A 247 16.04 7.54 7.64
C ALA A 247 15.40 6.65 6.57
N VAL A 248 15.41 7.09 5.29
CA VAL A 248 14.90 6.27 4.16
C VAL A 248 15.77 5.02 3.98
N ARG A 249 17.09 5.16 4.04
CA ARG A 249 18.03 4.02 3.97
C ARG A 249 17.76 3.01 5.08
N ASP A 250 17.62 3.45 6.32
CA ASP A 250 17.34 2.59 7.47
C ASP A 250 16.00 1.85 7.31
N PHE A 251 14.95 2.57 6.84
CA PHE A 251 13.66 1.97 6.51
C PHE A 251 13.78 0.89 5.43
N VAL A 252 14.44 1.19 4.31
CA VAL A 252 14.57 0.26 3.18
C VAL A 252 15.38 -0.97 3.57
N GLN A 253 16.53 -0.78 4.22
CA GLN A 253 17.40 -1.88 4.64
C GLN A 253 16.72 -2.77 5.67
N GLY A 254 16.11 -2.19 6.70
CA GLY A 254 15.43 -2.95 7.74
C GLY A 254 14.21 -3.69 7.21
N THR A 255 13.41 -3.04 6.37
CA THR A 255 12.20 -3.66 5.78
C THR A 255 12.56 -4.75 4.77
N ALA A 256 13.59 -4.55 3.94
CA ALA A 256 14.09 -5.59 3.01
C ALA A 256 14.59 -6.83 3.75
N ARG A 257 15.32 -6.63 4.87
CA ARG A 257 15.76 -7.72 5.75
C ARG A 257 14.58 -8.47 6.37
N ALA A 258 13.54 -7.75 6.83
CA ALA A 258 12.33 -8.36 7.37
C ALA A 258 11.53 -9.11 6.30
N THR A 259 11.43 -8.57 5.09
CA THR A 259 10.84 -9.27 3.93
C THR A 259 11.59 -10.57 3.65
N ARG A 260 12.93 -10.51 3.66
CA ARG A 260 13.75 -11.71 3.47
C ARG A 260 13.56 -12.73 4.60
N TRP A 261 13.46 -12.26 5.85
CA TRP A 261 13.15 -13.11 6.99
C TRP A 261 11.83 -13.87 6.79
N LEU A 262 10.77 -13.20 6.32
CA LEU A 262 9.48 -13.84 5.98
C LEU A 262 9.61 -14.91 4.88
N GLN A 263 10.51 -14.71 3.92
CA GLN A 263 10.71 -15.62 2.79
C GLN A 263 11.44 -16.91 3.19
N VAL A 264 12.31 -16.86 4.19
CA VAL A 264 13.19 -17.99 4.57
C VAL A 264 12.81 -18.66 5.88
N THR A 265 12.07 -17.98 6.75
CA THR A 265 11.68 -18.49 8.07
C THR A 265 10.53 -19.51 7.96
N PRO A 266 10.53 -20.58 8.78
CA PRO A 266 9.41 -21.49 8.86
C PRO A 266 8.10 -20.78 9.20
N ARG A 267 7.01 -21.17 8.52
CA ARG A 267 5.68 -20.56 8.66
C ARG A 267 5.22 -20.38 10.10
N ASP A 268 5.35 -21.43 10.90
CA ASP A 268 4.82 -21.44 12.28
C ASP A 268 5.55 -20.43 13.17
N GLU A 269 6.84 -20.23 12.95
CA GLU A 269 7.62 -19.17 13.61
C GLU A 269 7.16 -17.78 13.20
N VAL A 270 6.86 -17.56 11.92
CA VAL A 270 6.30 -16.29 11.42
C VAL A 270 4.95 -16.01 12.08
N VAL A 271 4.05 -16.98 12.07
CA VAL A 271 2.70 -16.83 12.66
C VAL A 271 2.77 -16.56 14.16
N ALA A 272 3.62 -17.26 14.89
CA ALA A 272 3.81 -17.04 16.33
C ALA A 272 4.35 -15.63 16.60
N ARG A 273 5.27 -15.13 15.78
CA ARG A 273 5.80 -13.78 15.91
C ARG A 273 4.76 -12.71 15.59
N PHE A 274 3.97 -12.91 14.55
CA PHE A 274 2.87 -12.01 14.19
C PHE A 274 1.82 -11.91 15.30
N ASP A 275 1.43 -13.05 15.91
CA ASP A 275 0.53 -13.05 17.06
C ASP A 275 1.10 -12.23 18.23
N ALA A 276 2.38 -12.41 18.54
CA ALA A 276 3.06 -11.65 19.60
C ALA A 276 3.09 -10.14 19.31
N ILE A 277 3.39 -9.74 18.06
CA ILE A 277 3.38 -8.33 17.64
C ILE A 277 1.99 -7.71 17.78
N ILE A 278 0.95 -8.39 17.28
CA ILE A 278 -0.43 -7.89 17.32
C ILE A 278 -0.89 -7.72 18.76
N ARG A 279 -0.65 -8.70 19.64
CA ARG A 279 -1.01 -8.60 21.06
C ARG A 279 -0.27 -7.47 21.76
N LYS A 280 1.01 -7.26 21.44
CA LYS A 280 1.85 -6.20 22.03
C LYS A 280 1.38 -4.80 21.62
N ARG A 281 0.80 -4.63 20.43
CA ARG A 281 0.30 -3.33 19.94
C ARG A 281 -0.82 -2.73 20.79
N GLY A 282 -1.61 -3.56 21.48
CA GLY A 282 -2.71 -3.12 22.34
C GLY A 282 -3.88 -2.45 21.63
N ARG A 283 -4.07 -2.72 20.33
CA ARG A 283 -5.12 -2.11 19.47
C ARG A 283 -6.42 -2.91 19.48
N ASN A 284 -6.59 -3.89 20.37
CA ASN A 284 -7.75 -4.78 20.46
C ASN A 284 -8.08 -5.51 19.15
N GLU A 285 -7.04 -6.04 18.50
CA GLU A 285 -7.13 -6.72 17.21
C GLU A 285 -7.31 -8.23 17.40
N ASN A 286 -8.00 -8.86 16.43
CA ASN A 286 -8.18 -10.32 16.40
C ASN A 286 -7.04 -10.97 15.62
N THR A 287 -6.48 -12.06 16.16
CA THR A 287 -5.39 -12.83 15.54
C THR A 287 -5.86 -14.13 14.88
N ASP A 288 -7.16 -14.45 14.88
CA ASP A 288 -7.71 -15.72 14.38
C ASP A 288 -7.37 -15.99 12.90
N LEU A 289 -7.21 -14.94 12.11
CA LEU A 289 -6.87 -15.04 10.70
C LEU A 289 -5.41 -15.38 10.42
N LEU A 290 -4.51 -15.24 11.42
CA LEU A 290 -3.09 -15.56 11.25
C LEU A 290 -2.85 -17.03 10.89
N LYS A 291 -3.72 -17.94 11.35
CA LYS A 291 -3.65 -19.36 10.96
C LYS A 291 -3.69 -19.59 9.44
N PHE A 292 -4.24 -18.63 8.69
CA PHE A 292 -4.31 -18.67 7.22
C PHE A 292 -3.12 -18.01 6.52
N TRP A 293 -2.23 -17.34 7.24
CA TRP A 293 -1.03 -16.76 6.63
C TRP A 293 -0.16 -17.87 6.01
N LYS A 294 0.30 -17.69 4.77
CA LYS A 294 1.08 -18.70 4.02
C LYS A 294 2.45 -18.22 3.57
N SER A 295 2.55 -16.94 3.19
CA SER A 295 3.79 -16.33 2.70
C SER A 295 3.70 -14.81 2.73
N SER A 296 4.83 -14.13 2.49
CA SER A 296 4.87 -12.69 2.32
C SER A 296 4.17 -12.19 1.06
N SER A 297 3.85 -13.09 0.12
CA SER A 297 3.42 -12.79 -1.25
C SER A 297 4.42 -11.96 -2.09
N ILE A 298 5.59 -11.64 -1.56
CA ILE A 298 6.66 -10.93 -2.26
C ILE A 298 7.63 -11.98 -2.83
N PRO A 299 7.67 -12.22 -4.17
CA PRO A 299 8.49 -13.26 -4.75
C PRO A 299 9.98 -12.90 -4.82
N VAL A 300 10.30 -11.62 -5.01
CA VAL A 300 11.68 -11.16 -5.17
C VAL A 300 12.39 -11.06 -3.81
N PRO A 301 13.64 -11.57 -3.68
CA PRO A 301 14.39 -11.48 -2.43
C PRO A 301 14.46 -10.06 -1.89
N GLY A 302 14.06 -9.88 -0.62
CA GLY A 302 14.09 -8.57 0.04
C GLY A 302 13.24 -7.49 -0.61
N GLY A 303 12.28 -7.85 -1.50
CA GLY A 303 11.39 -6.89 -2.14
C GLY A 303 12.11 -5.90 -3.08
N VAL A 304 13.13 -6.35 -3.81
CA VAL A 304 13.78 -5.54 -4.86
C VAL A 304 12.74 -5.21 -5.92
N VAL A 305 12.61 -3.93 -6.28
CA VAL A 305 11.66 -3.49 -7.31
C VAL A 305 12.19 -3.84 -8.70
N ASP A 306 11.39 -4.54 -9.50
CA ASP A 306 11.69 -4.79 -10.92
C ASP A 306 10.99 -3.72 -11.77
N GLU A 307 11.72 -3.17 -12.74
CA GLU A 307 11.21 -2.18 -13.69
C GLU A 307 9.92 -2.64 -14.38
N ARG A 308 9.84 -3.93 -14.74
CA ARG A 308 8.66 -4.53 -15.38
C ARG A 308 7.38 -4.35 -14.56
N GLU A 309 7.51 -4.31 -13.24
CA GLU A 309 6.39 -4.17 -12.30
C GLU A 309 5.75 -2.78 -12.29
N LEU A 310 6.44 -1.79 -12.84
CA LEU A 310 5.93 -0.44 -13.07
C LEU A 310 5.58 -0.23 -14.55
N GLN A 311 6.45 -0.71 -15.47
CA GLN A 311 6.27 -0.53 -16.90
C GLN A 311 4.93 -1.09 -17.41
N ILE A 312 4.53 -2.27 -16.94
CA ILE A 312 3.27 -2.90 -17.36
C ILE A 312 2.04 -2.02 -17.05
N TRP A 313 2.11 -1.23 -15.99
CA TRP A 313 1.01 -0.30 -15.61
C TRP A 313 1.10 1.03 -16.37
N ILE A 314 2.29 1.48 -16.74
CA ILE A 314 2.46 2.59 -17.68
C ILE A 314 1.81 2.20 -19.02
N ASP A 315 2.16 1.04 -19.57
CA ASP A 315 1.63 0.53 -20.83
C ASP A 315 0.10 0.37 -20.77
N TRP A 316 -0.41 -0.13 -19.63
CA TRP A 316 -1.85 -0.26 -19.41
C TRP A 316 -2.56 1.11 -19.42
N LEU A 317 -2.04 2.11 -18.72
CA LEU A 317 -2.60 3.46 -18.65
C LEU A 317 -2.53 4.18 -20.02
N VAL A 318 -1.47 3.95 -20.80
CA VAL A 318 -1.35 4.45 -22.18
C VAL A 318 -2.42 3.80 -23.06
N ARG A 319 -2.54 2.47 -23.01
CA ARG A 319 -3.54 1.73 -23.80
C ARG A 319 -4.99 2.13 -23.45
N SER A 320 -5.28 2.40 -22.17
CA SER A 320 -6.61 2.88 -21.75
C SER A 320 -6.86 4.36 -22.02
N GLY A 321 -5.88 5.10 -22.56
CA GLY A 321 -5.99 6.53 -22.82
C GLY A 321 -5.91 7.43 -21.58
N GLU A 322 -5.56 6.87 -20.43
CA GLU A 322 -5.42 7.62 -19.17
C GLU A 322 -4.05 8.30 -19.01
N LEU A 323 -3.05 7.87 -19.80
CA LEU A 323 -1.71 8.43 -19.80
C LEU A 323 -1.24 8.66 -21.24
N PRO A 324 -0.75 9.86 -21.60
CA PRO A 324 -0.08 10.07 -22.88
C PRO A 324 1.17 9.19 -23.02
N ASP A 325 1.39 8.63 -24.21
CA ASP A 325 2.59 7.86 -24.51
C ASP A 325 3.87 8.69 -24.30
N GLY A 326 4.89 8.05 -23.75
CA GLY A 326 6.19 8.68 -23.45
C GLY A 326 6.19 9.70 -22.31
N LYS A 327 5.07 9.89 -21.58
CA LYS A 327 5.00 10.84 -20.46
C LYS A 327 5.81 10.39 -19.24
N LEU A 328 5.89 9.09 -18.98
CA LEU A 328 6.63 8.48 -17.87
C LEU A 328 7.54 7.39 -18.39
N LYS A 329 8.64 7.18 -17.68
CA LYS A 329 9.53 6.04 -17.85
C LYS A 329 9.58 5.28 -16.53
N ALA A 330 9.50 3.96 -16.56
CA ALA A 330 9.49 3.13 -15.35
C ALA A 330 10.75 3.33 -14.50
N GLU A 331 11.91 3.49 -15.15
CA GLU A 331 13.22 3.74 -14.50
C GLU A 331 13.25 4.98 -13.61
N ASP A 332 12.41 5.99 -13.90
CA ASP A 332 12.34 7.25 -13.14
C ASP A 332 11.40 7.16 -11.91
N LEU A 333 10.64 6.07 -11.77
CA LEU A 333 9.60 5.94 -10.74
C LEU A 333 10.05 5.20 -9.49
N TYR A 334 11.23 4.58 -9.52
CA TYR A 334 11.72 3.77 -8.39
C TYR A 334 13.22 3.90 -8.16
N THR A 335 13.66 3.43 -7.00
CA THR A 335 15.09 3.28 -6.70
C THR A 335 15.34 2.06 -5.83
N ASN A 336 16.35 1.29 -6.18
CA ASN A 336 16.86 0.16 -5.38
C ASN A 336 18.18 0.49 -4.65
N LYS A 337 18.64 1.76 -4.68
CA LYS A 337 19.96 2.17 -4.18
C LYS A 337 20.25 1.74 -2.74
N ASP A 338 19.22 1.73 -1.90
CA ASP A 338 19.34 1.41 -0.49
C ASP A 338 18.92 -0.03 -0.15
N ASN A 339 18.39 -0.81 -1.12
CA ASN A 339 18.05 -2.20 -0.89
C ASN A 339 19.30 -3.09 -0.89
N PRO A 340 19.61 -3.80 0.22
CA PRO A 340 20.86 -4.55 0.35
C PRO A 340 20.96 -5.75 -0.60
N TYR A 341 19.84 -6.25 -1.12
CA TYR A 341 19.79 -7.36 -2.08
C TYR A 341 19.91 -6.90 -3.55
N ALA A 342 19.86 -5.59 -3.81
CA ALA A 342 20.02 -5.00 -5.14
C ALA A 342 21.34 -4.24 -5.28
N ASN A 343 21.86 -3.62 -4.22
CA ASN A 343 23.04 -2.76 -4.27
C ASN A 343 24.38 -3.49 -4.04
N GLY A 344 24.36 -4.83 -3.97
CA GLY A 344 25.55 -5.65 -3.79
C GLY A 344 26.01 -5.84 -2.34
N THR A 345 25.30 -5.29 -1.36
CA THR A 345 25.63 -5.50 0.07
C THR A 345 25.42 -6.94 0.48
N TYR A 346 24.33 -7.56 0.06
CA TYR A 346 24.01 -8.96 0.32
C TYR A 346 23.84 -9.75 -0.99
N PRO A 347 24.33 -11.00 -1.06
CA PRO A 347 23.98 -11.88 -2.18
C PRO A 347 22.45 -12.03 -2.28
N PRO A 348 21.84 -12.03 -3.48
CA PRO A 348 20.38 -12.12 -3.64
C PRO A 348 19.76 -13.35 -2.98
N ALA A 349 20.48 -14.48 -2.91
CA ALA A 349 20.03 -15.72 -2.29
C ALA A 349 20.32 -15.83 -0.78
N SER A 350 20.95 -14.82 -0.18
CA SER A 350 21.31 -14.83 1.25
C SER A 350 20.11 -14.64 2.17
N GLY A 351 20.31 -14.88 3.45
CA GLY A 351 19.36 -14.62 4.53
C GLY A 351 19.28 -13.13 4.94
N PRO A 352 18.53 -12.83 6.01
CA PRO A 352 18.22 -11.45 6.42
C PRO A 352 19.44 -10.59 6.80
N THR A 353 20.56 -11.19 7.13
CA THR A 353 21.81 -10.48 7.49
C THR A 353 22.96 -10.74 6.52
N GLY A 354 22.65 -11.25 5.32
CA GLY A 354 23.62 -11.59 4.29
C GLY A 354 24.26 -12.97 4.43
N GLU A 355 23.84 -13.75 5.42
CA GLU A 355 24.29 -15.12 5.66
C GLU A 355 23.82 -16.09 4.58
N ALA A 356 24.53 -17.21 4.38
CA ALA A 356 24.10 -18.26 3.49
C ALA A 356 22.84 -18.95 4.02
N VAL A 357 21.82 -19.10 3.18
CA VAL A 357 20.61 -19.88 3.50
C VAL A 357 20.78 -21.28 2.95
N ALA A 358 20.53 -22.30 3.78
CA ALA A 358 20.54 -23.69 3.32
C ALA A 358 19.53 -23.87 2.17
N ALA A 359 19.96 -24.49 1.09
CA ALA A 359 19.06 -24.87 -0.01
C ALA A 359 17.97 -25.79 0.56
N LYS A 360 16.70 -25.41 0.36
CA LYS A 360 15.53 -26.22 0.76
C LYS A 360 15.27 -27.32 -0.27
#